data_e8eadfc685343b7d35cf21155b7fcb0e
#
_entry.id   e8eadfc685343b7d35cf21155b7fcb0e
#
_cell.length_a   1.000
_cell.length_b   1.000
_cell.length_c   1.000
_cell.angle_alpha   90.00
_cell.angle_beta   90.00
_cell.angle_gamma   90.00
#
_symmetry.space_group_name_H-M   'P 1'
#
loop_
_entity.id
_entity.type
_entity.pdbx_description
1 polymer ?
#
loop_
_entity_poly.entity_id
_entity_poly.type
_entity_poly.pdbx_seq_one_letter_code
_entity_poly.pdbx_strand_id
1 'polypeptide(L)'
;MKKTAIITGATAGIGEATAILLAKNNFNLVLTGRRKDRLESLKLQIKKELDCEILILNFDIRNRNEVITAVESIPGKWQKIDVLINNAGLAVGLNTLDTGEVDDWERMIDTNIKGLLYITRLISPWMVNRGSGHIVNISSIAGKETYPSGNVYCATKHAVQSLTKGMRLDMLKHGIKVSSVSPGAVDTEFSLVRFKGDAQRAKKVYDGFTPLNAKDVAETILFTV
;
A
#
# COMPACT_ATOMS: atom_id res chain seq x y z
N MET A 1 0.25 9.68 -23.86
CA MET A 1 -0.31 8.43 -23.25
C MET A 1 -0.47 8.68 -21.74
N LYS A 2 -1.57 8.20 -21.15
CA LYS A 2 -1.78 8.27 -19.69
C LYS A 2 -0.72 7.41 -18.98
N LYS A 3 -0.21 7.86 -17.84
CA LYS A 3 0.64 7.05 -16.96
C LYS A 3 -0.16 5.92 -16.33
N THR A 4 0.48 4.80 -15.99
CA THR A 4 -0.15 3.66 -15.32
C THR A 4 0.40 3.49 -13.92
N ALA A 5 -0.50 3.38 -12.93
CA ALA A 5 -0.15 3.11 -11.54
C ALA A 5 -0.72 1.77 -11.06
N ILE A 6 0.11 0.97 -10.40
CA ILE A 6 -0.35 -0.17 -9.59
C ILE A 6 -0.53 0.29 -8.15
N ILE A 7 -1.67 -0.04 -7.53
CA ILE A 7 -1.95 0.29 -6.14
C ILE A 7 -2.28 -1.00 -5.39
N THR A 8 -1.45 -1.35 -4.41
CA THR A 8 -1.73 -2.49 -3.56
C THR A 8 -2.63 -2.10 -2.40
N GLY A 9 -3.58 -2.99 -2.04
CA GLY A 9 -4.55 -2.70 -0.97
C GLY A 9 -5.54 -1.59 -1.31
N ALA A 10 -6.00 -1.53 -2.57
CA ALA A 10 -6.90 -0.49 -3.07
C ALA A 10 -8.36 -0.59 -2.59
N THR A 11 -8.69 -1.57 -1.74
CA THR A 11 -10.08 -1.88 -1.34
C THR A 11 -10.64 -1.00 -0.22
N ALA A 12 -9.86 -0.12 0.37
CA ALA A 12 -10.28 0.79 1.44
C ALA A 12 -9.22 1.85 1.74
N GLY A 13 -9.61 2.90 2.47
CA GLY A 13 -8.74 3.87 3.10
C GLY A 13 -7.79 4.56 2.13
N ILE A 14 -6.51 4.63 2.49
CA ILE A 14 -5.48 5.34 1.71
C ILE A 14 -5.39 4.81 0.27
N GLY A 15 -5.45 3.48 0.07
CA GLY A 15 -5.35 2.88 -1.26
C GLY A 15 -6.52 3.24 -2.17
N GLU A 16 -7.74 3.23 -1.65
CA GLU A 16 -8.96 3.63 -2.35
C GLU A 16 -8.93 5.13 -2.71
N ALA A 17 -8.62 5.99 -1.72
CA ALA A 17 -8.49 7.43 -1.95
C ALA A 17 -7.40 7.76 -2.99
N THR A 18 -6.27 7.05 -2.93
CA THR A 18 -5.18 7.18 -3.90
C THR A 18 -5.63 6.78 -5.31
N ALA A 19 -6.39 5.67 -5.43
CA ALA A 19 -6.91 5.23 -6.72
C ALA A 19 -7.82 6.29 -7.36
N ILE A 20 -8.77 6.82 -6.59
CA ILE A 20 -9.68 7.87 -7.05
C ILE A 20 -8.90 9.12 -7.47
N LEU A 21 -7.94 9.54 -6.66
CA LEU A 21 -7.17 10.77 -6.91
C LEU A 21 -6.24 10.64 -8.12
N LEU A 22 -5.56 9.50 -8.29
CA LEU A 22 -4.72 9.24 -9.47
C LEU A 22 -5.56 9.16 -10.75
N ALA A 23 -6.75 8.53 -10.70
CA ALA A 23 -7.66 8.51 -11.84
C ALA A 23 -8.07 9.94 -12.26
N LYS A 24 -8.39 10.82 -11.31
CA LYS A 24 -8.67 12.25 -11.56
C LYS A 24 -7.49 13.00 -12.19
N ASN A 25 -6.27 12.51 -11.98
CA ASN A 25 -5.04 13.08 -12.51
C ASN A 25 -4.49 12.30 -13.73
N ASN A 26 -5.38 11.73 -14.52
CA ASN A 26 -5.06 11.09 -15.80
C ASN A 26 -4.19 9.83 -15.72
N PHE A 27 -4.28 9.05 -14.66
CA PHE A 27 -3.65 7.73 -14.59
C PHE A 27 -4.61 6.62 -15.01
N ASN A 28 -4.09 5.60 -15.70
CA ASN A 28 -4.68 4.28 -15.78
C ASN A 28 -4.28 3.49 -14.52
N LEU A 29 -5.13 2.57 -14.06
CA LEU A 29 -4.96 1.95 -12.76
C LEU A 29 -4.93 0.42 -12.84
N VAL A 30 -4.00 -0.19 -12.12
CA VAL A 30 -4.05 -1.60 -11.75
C VAL A 30 -4.35 -1.65 -10.25
N LEU A 31 -5.57 -2.07 -9.91
CA LEU A 31 -6.06 -2.12 -8.54
C LEU A 31 -5.91 -3.52 -7.98
N THR A 32 -5.23 -3.67 -6.83
CA THR A 32 -5.06 -4.99 -6.23
C THR A 32 -5.60 -5.06 -4.80
N GLY A 33 -6.06 -6.24 -4.41
CA GLY A 33 -6.57 -6.49 -3.06
C GLY A 33 -7.30 -7.81 -2.95
N ARG A 34 -7.68 -8.18 -1.72
CA ARG A 34 -8.35 -9.45 -1.41
C ARG A 34 -9.87 -9.42 -1.59
N ARG A 35 -10.49 -8.24 -1.47
CA ARG A 35 -11.95 -8.05 -1.51
C ARG A 35 -12.36 -7.69 -2.93
N LYS A 36 -12.67 -8.71 -3.74
CA LYS A 36 -12.99 -8.57 -5.16
C LYS A 36 -14.20 -7.65 -5.39
N ASP A 37 -15.23 -7.83 -4.59
CA ASP A 37 -16.45 -7.01 -4.61
C ASP A 37 -16.15 -5.51 -4.47
N ARG A 38 -15.25 -5.14 -3.55
CA ARG A 38 -14.84 -3.75 -3.35
C ARG A 38 -13.99 -3.22 -4.50
N LEU A 39 -13.12 -4.04 -5.09
CA LEU A 39 -12.35 -3.65 -6.27
C LEU A 39 -13.27 -3.36 -7.46
N GLU A 40 -14.28 -4.21 -7.69
CA GLU A 40 -15.26 -4.01 -8.76
C GLU A 40 -16.12 -2.77 -8.50
N SER A 41 -16.58 -2.56 -7.26
CA SER A 41 -17.34 -1.36 -6.88
C SER A 41 -16.52 -0.09 -7.10
N LEU A 42 -15.25 -0.06 -6.68
CA LEU A 42 -14.36 1.07 -6.89
C LEU A 42 -14.12 1.35 -8.38
N LYS A 43 -13.91 0.30 -9.17
CA LYS A 43 -13.78 0.42 -10.64
C LYS A 43 -15.02 1.03 -11.27
N LEU A 44 -16.21 0.56 -10.88
CA LEU A 44 -17.47 1.10 -11.39
C LEU A 44 -17.65 2.57 -11.00
N GLN A 45 -17.36 2.92 -9.74
CA GLN A 45 -17.42 4.30 -9.26
C GLN A 45 -16.50 5.21 -10.07
N ILE A 46 -15.23 4.83 -10.24
CA ILE A 46 -14.26 5.64 -10.98
C ILE A 46 -14.67 5.79 -12.44
N LYS A 47 -15.06 4.69 -13.11
CA LYS A 47 -15.44 4.71 -14.53
C LYS A 47 -16.71 5.48 -14.83
N LYS A 48 -17.58 5.71 -13.84
CA LYS A 48 -18.79 6.51 -14.00
C LYS A 48 -18.49 7.99 -14.26
N GLU A 49 -17.39 8.49 -13.70
CA GLU A 49 -17.07 9.92 -13.72
C GLU A 49 -15.80 10.23 -14.53
N LEU A 50 -14.91 9.25 -14.71
CA LEU A 50 -13.57 9.47 -15.24
C LEU A 50 -13.25 8.52 -16.39
N ASP A 51 -12.64 9.08 -17.44
CA ASP A 51 -12.09 8.29 -18.55
C ASP A 51 -10.69 7.76 -18.17
N CYS A 52 -10.65 6.56 -17.58
CA CYS A 52 -9.39 5.84 -17.33
C CYS A 52 -9.58 4.35 -17.52
N GLU A 53 -8.55 3.64 -17.96
CA GLU A 53 -8.57 2.18 -17.98
C GLU A 53 -8.24 1.64 -16.59
N ILE A 54 -8.96 0.58 -16.17
CA ILE A 54 -8.77 -0.05 -14.87
C ILE A 54 -8.69 -1.57 -15.03
N LEU A 55 -7.55 -2.14 -14.62
CA LEU A 55 -7.34 -3.57 -14.46
C LEU A 55 -7.46 -3.94 -12.98
N ILE A 56 -8.17 -5.01 -12.67
CA ILE A 56 -8.27 -5.56 -11.32
C ILE A 56 -7.46 -6.84 -11.22
N LEU A 57 -6.66 -6.95 -10.16
CA LEU A 57 -5.96 -8.17 -9.78
C LEU A 57 -6.38 -8.55 -8.36
N ASN A 58 -7.16 -9.62 -8.24
CA ASN A 58 -7.64 -10.09 -6.93
C ASN A 58 -6.74 -11.20 -6.41
N PHE A 59 -5.98 -10.92 -5.35
CA PHE A 59 -5.09 -11.85 -4.67
C PHE A 59 -4.77 -11.43 -3.24
N ASP A 60 -4.27 -12.37 -2.43
CA ASP A 60 -3.67 -12.08 -1.13
C ASP A 60 -2.17 -11.80 -1.30
N ILE A 61 -1.74 -10.59 -0.99
CA ILE A 61 -0.33 -10.17 -1.13
C ILE A 61 0.64 -11.00 -0.25
N ARG A 62 0.12 -11.69 0.77
CA ARG A 62 0.90 -12.58 1.64
C ARG A 62 1.25 -13.91 0.95
N ASN A 63 0.43 -14.31 -0.02
CA ASN A 63 0.64 -15.54 -0.77
C ASN A 63 1.52 -15.27 -1.99
N ARG A 64 2.79 -15.70 -1.91
CA ARG A 64 3.77 -15.49 -2.99
C ARG A 64 3.29 -16.03 -4.34
N ASN A 65 2.68 -17.21 -4.37
CA ASN A 65 2.24 -17.84 -5.62
C ASN A 65 1.07 -17.08 -6.25
N GLU A 66 0.13 -16.60 -5.44
CA GLU A 66 -0.97 -15.76 -5.94
C GLU A 66 -0.43 -14.44 -6.53
N VAL A 67 0.57 -13.82 -5.87
CA VAL A 67 1.21 -12.59 -6.38
C VAL A 67 1.88 -12.85 -7.73
N ILE A 68 2.64 -13.97 -7.86
CA ILE A 68 3.29 -14.35 -9.12
C ILE A 68 2.25 -14.53 -10.23
N THR A 69 1.26 -15.40 -9.99
CA THR A 69 0.20 -15.68 -10.98
C THR A 69 -0.54 -14.41 -11.41
N ALA A 70 -0.88 -13.53 -10.45
CA ALA A 70 -1.56 -12.28 -10.75
C ALA A 70 -0.70 -11.33 -11.59
N VAL A 71 0.58 -11.17 -11.28
CA VAL A 71 1.47 -10.28 -12.02
C VAL A 71 1.76 -10.84 -13.42
N GLU A 72 1.98 -12.15 -13.55
CA GLU A 72 2.18 -12.81 -14.85
C GLU A 72 0.96 -12.74 -15.77
N SER A 73 -0.25 -12.65 -15.18
CA SER A 73 -1.49 -12.48 -15.93
C SER A 73 -1.70 -11.06 -16.50
N ILE A 74 -0.85 -10.09 -16.14
CA ILE A 74 -0.97 -8.70 -16.62
C ILE A 74 -0.70 -8.65 -18.13
N PRO A 75 -1.68 -8.23 -18.97
CA PRO A 75 -1.49 -8.13 -20.41
C PRO A 75 -0.36 -7.16 -20.76
N GLY A 76 0.36 -7.44 -21.86
CA GLY A 76 1.53 -6.65 -22.29
C GLY A 76 1.29 -5.15 -22.37
N LYS A 77 0.10 -4.71 -22.81
CA LYS A 77 -0.27 -3.27 -22.85
C LYS A 77 -0.25 -2.59 -21.47
N TRP A 78 -0.37 -3.37 -20.38
CA TRP A 78 -0.38 -2.90 -18.98
C TRP A 78 0.98 -3.00 -18.29
N GLN A 79 1.98 -3.65 -18.91
CA GLN A 79 3.30 -3.83 -18.29
C GLN A 79 4.16 -2.56 -18.25
N LYS A 80 3.72 -1.50 -18.94
CA LYS A 80 4.32 -0.17 -18.81
C LYS A 80 3.83 0.51 -17.52
N ILE A 81 4.31 0.03 -16.38
CA ILE A 81 3.98 0.59 -15.07
C ILE A 81 4.88 1.80 -14.77
N ASP A 82 4.29 2.97 -14.62
CA ASP A 82 5.02 4.21 -14.30
C ASP A 82 5.17 4.39 -12.78
N VAL A 83 4.17 3.93 -12.01
CA VAL A 83 4.16 4.07 -10.55
C VAL A 83 3.70 2.78 -9.88
N LEU A 84 4.46 2.32 -8.87
CA LEU A 84 4.04 1.26 -7.96
C LEU A 84 3.80 1.85 -6.57
N ILE A 85 2.55 1.82 -6.10
CA ILE A 85 2.17 2.23 -4.74
C ILE A 85 2.05 0.98 -3.86
N ASN A 86 3.06 0.75 -3.04
CA ASN A 86 3.05 -0.29 -2.01
C ASN A 86 2.29 0.22 -0.79
N ASN A 87 0.96 0.18 -0.87
CA ASN A 87 0.05 0.65 0.18
C ASN A 87 -0.49 -0.50 1.04
N ALA A 88 -0.59 -1.72 0.52
CA ALA A 88 -1.09 -2.85 1.32
C ALA A 88 -0.30 -2.99 2.62
N GLY A 89 -1.00 -2.92 3.74
CA GLY A 89 -0.41 -3.00 5.07
C GLY A 89 -1.48 -3.04 6.15
N LEU A 90 -1.13 -3.55 7.30
CA LEU A 90 -2.01 -3.60 8.47
C LEU A 90 -1.22 -3.55 9.78
N ALA A 91 -1.93 -3.22 10.86
CA ALA A 91 -1.55 -3.57 12.22
C ALA A 91 -2.63 -4.51 12.79
N VAL A 92 -2.24 -5.43 13.64
CA VAL A 92 -3.15 -6.32 14.38
C VAL A 92 -2.67 -6.44 15.81
N GLY A 93 -3.59 -6.27 16.75
CA GLY A 93 -3.27 -6.28 18.17
C GLY A 93 -2.57 -5.00 18.65
N LEU A 94 -2.52 -4.86 19.95
CA LEU A 94 -1.79 -3.81 20.67
C LEU A 94 -1.43 -4.36 22.05
N ASN A 95 -0.49 -5.29 22.06
CA ASN A 95 -0.05 -6.04 23.23
C ASN A 95 1.45 -5.84 23.45
N THR A 96 1.89 -6.00 24.68
CA THR A 96 3.32 -6.10 25.00
C THR A 96 3.91 -7.36 24.37
N LEU A 97 5.23 -7.44 24.27
CA LEU A 97 5.88 -8.56 23.56
C LEU A 97 5.63 -9.91 24.25
N ASP A 98 5.53 -9.91 25.58
CA ASP A 98 5.29 -11.09 26.41
C ASP A 98 3.84 -11.62 26.35
N THR A 99 2.89 -10.81 25.87
CA THR A 99 1.45 -11.17 25.78
C THR A 99 0.89 -11.11 24.35
N GLY A 100 1.75 -10.85 23.38
CA GLY A 100 1.33 -10.72 21.99
C GLY A 100 1.04 -12.05 21.31
N GLU A 101 0.10 -12.04 20.39
CA GLU A 101 -0.27 -13.18 19.59
C GLU A 101 0.67 -13.38 18.41
N VAL A 102 1.32 -14.53 18.29
CA VAL A 102 2.29 -14.84 17.24
C VAL A 102 1.64 -14.75 15.84
N ASP A 103 0.43 -15.24 15.68
CA ASP A 103 -0.32 -15.17 14.42
C ASP A 103 -0.53 -13.70 13.95
N ASP A 104 -0.75 -12.78 14.90
CA ASP A 104 -0.87 -11.35 14.59
C ASP A 104 0.48 -10.79 14.08
N TRP A 105 1.59 -11.24 14.65
CA TRP A 105 2.93 -10.83 14.24
C TRP A 105 3.27 -11.35 12.84
N GLU A 106 3.04 -12.64 12.60
CA GLU A 106 3.24 -13.25 11.28
C GLU A 106 2.40 -12.54 10.22
N ARG A 107 1.13 -12.27 10.52
CA ARG A 107 0.25 -11.54 9.62
C ARG A 107 0.76 -10.14 9.29
N MET A 108 1.34 -9.42 10.26
CA MET A 108 1.96 -8.10 10.02
C MET A 108 3.23 -8.22 9.18
N ILE A 109 4.11 -9.17 9.49
CA ILE A 109 5.35 -9.40 8.75
C ILE A 109 5.05 -9.82 7.30
N ASP A 110 4.15 -10.78 7.12
CA ASP A 110 3.78 -11.28 5.80
C ASP A 110 3.18 -10.19 4.91
N THR A 111 2.32 -9.32 5.49
CA THR A 111 1.68 -8.26 4.72
C THR A 111 2.63 -7.09 4.48
N ASN A 112 3.21 -6.54 5.56
CA ASN A 112 3.91 -5.26 5.50
C ASN A 112 5.32 -5.38 4.93
N ILE A 113 5.96 -6.56 5.04
CA ILE A 113 7.34 -6.80 4.59
C ILE A 113 7.35 -7.73 3.38
N LYS A 114 6.93 -9.00 3.55
CA LYS A 114 7.03 -10.00 2.48
C LYS A 114 6.16 -9.62 1.28
N GLY A 115 4.91 -9.20 1.51
CA GLY A 115 4.02 -8.77 0.44
C GLY A 115 4.56 -7.61 -0.36
N LEU A 116 5.13 -6.59 0.31
CA LEU A 116 5.81 -5.48 -0.35
C LEU A 116 6.99 -5.97 -1.21
N LEU A 117 7.79 -6.88 -0.69
CA LEU A 117 8.94 -7.45 -1.43
C LEU A 117 8.49 -8.27 -2.64
N TYR A 118 7.45 -9.09 -2.50
CA TYR A 118 6.96 -9.94 -3.60
C TYR A 118 6.51 -9.12 -4.79
N ILE A 119 5.64 -8.16 -4.59
CA ILE A 119 5.12 -7.33 -5.69
C ILE A 119 6.22 -6.44 -6.28
N THR A 120 7.06 -5.84 -5.44
CA THR A 120 8.16 -4.99 -5.91
C THR A 120 9.14 -5.78 -6.77
N ARG A 121 9.52 -7.01 -6.36
CA ARG A 121 10.44 -7.89 -7.10
C ARG A 121 9.93 -8.24 -8.50
N LEU A 122 8.61 -8.35 -8.67
CA LEU A 122 8.00 -8.71 -9.96
C LEU A 122 7.81 -7.49 -10.88
N ILE A 123 7.50 -6.32 -10.31
CA ILE A 123 7.21 -5.11 -11.11
C ILE A 123 8.48 -4.31 -11.43
N SER A 124 9.44 -4.24 -10.50
CA SER A 124 10.63 -3.41 -10.70
C SER A 124 11.48 -3.76 -11.94
N PRO A 125 11.59 -5.02 -12.40
CA PRO A 125 12.30 -5.33 -13.63
C PRO A 125 11.72 -4.64 -14.87
N TRP A 126 10.40 -4.45 -14.93
CA TRP A 126 9.78 -3.72 -16.05
C TRP A 126 10.18 -2.24 -16.07
N MET A 127 10.28 -1.63 -14.88
CA MET A 127 10.76 -0.27 -14.73
C MET A 127 12.25 -0.15 -15.09
N VAL A 128 13.08 -1.07 -14.56
CA VAL A 128 14.53 -1.11 -14.82
C VAL A 128 14.82 -1.27 -16.31
N ASN A 129 14.16 -2.22 -17.00
CA ASN A 129 14.34 -2.43 -18.43
C ASN A 129 13.97 -1.21 -19.28
N ARG A 130 13.07 -0.36 -18.78
CA ARG A 130 12.64 0.88 -19.44
C ARG A 130 13.47 2.09 -19.02
N GLY A 131 14.26 2.00 -17.95
CA GLY A 131 15.02 3.11 -17.38
C GLY A 131 14.13 4.20 -16.76
N SER A 132 12.90 3.86 -16.36
CA SER A 132 11.92 4.83 -15.85
C SER A 132 10.87 4.17 -14.97
N GLY A 133 10.59 4.76 -13.82
CA GLY A 133 9.56 4.33 -12.88
C GLY A 133 9.68 5.00 -11.53
N HIS A 134 8.62 4.89 -10.72
CA HIS A 134 8.61 5.38 -9.36
C HIS A 134 7.93 4.38 -8.42
N ILE A 135 8.63 3.98 -7.37
CA ILE A 135 8.09 3.12 -6.30
C ILE A 135 7.81 4.00 -5.10
N VAL A 136 6.58 4.01 -4.62
CA VAL A 136 6.17 4.72 -3.41
C VAL A 136 5.73 3.70 -2.36
N ASN A 137 6.44 3.64 -1.25
CA ASN A 137 6.15 2.75 -0.14
C ASN A 137 5.40 3.49 0.98
N ILE A 138 4.24 2.98 1.40
CA ILE A 138 3.50 3.57 2.52
C ILE A 138 4.04 3.00 3.83
N SER A 139 4.84 3.82 4.51
CA SER A 139 5.36 3.53 5.84
C SER A 139 4.40 4.07 6.93
N SER A 140 4.92 4.69 7.94
CA SER A 140 4.23 5.35 9.06
C SER A 140 5.24 6.16 9.85
N ILE A 141 4.78 7.09 10.69
CA ILE A 141 5.61 7.64 11.79
C ILE A 141 6.14 6.51 12.69
N ALA A 142 5.37 5.41 12.84
CA ALA A 142 5.79 4.18 13.51
C ALA A 142 7.01 3.49 12.88
N GLY A 143 7.43 3.92 11.70
CA GLY A 143 8.69 3.50 11.06
C GLY A 143 9.88 4.39 11.39
N LYS A 144 9.68 5.41 12.23
CA LYS A 144 10.70 6.34 12.72
C LYS A 144 10.79 6.30 14.23
N GLU A 145 9.65 6.15 14.91
CA GLU A 145 9.52 6.14 16.36
C GLU A 145 8.72 4.92 16.80
N THR A 146 9.15 4.30 17.90
CA THR A 146 8.46 3.15 18.49
C THR A 146 7.63 3.62 19.68
N TYR A 147 6.43 3.07 19.84
CA TYR A 147 5.53 3.37 20.94
C TYR A 147 5.17 2.11 21.73
N PRO A 148 4.76 2.22 23.00
CA PRO A 148 4.39 1.08 23.84
C PRO A 148 3.35 0.18 23.18
N SER A 149 3.54 -1.13 23.26
CA SER A 149 2.69 -2.18 22.69
C SER A 149 2.59 -2.16 21.14
N GLY A 150 3.29 -1.25 20.46
CA GLY A 150 3.36 -1.18 18.99
C GLY A 150 4.51 -1.99 18.39
N ASN A 151 5.23 -2.75 19.19
CA ASN A 151 6.50 -3.43 18.93
C ASN A 151 6.66 -3.99 17.50
N VAL A 152 5.96 -5.06 17.13
CA VAL A 152 6.11 -5.71 15.81
C VAL A 152 5.60 -4.82 14.68
N TYR A 153 4.49 -4.09 14.86
CA TYR A 153 4.05 -3.12 13.86
C TYR A 153 5.13 -2.08 13.57
N CYS A 154 5.70 -1.45 14.61
CA CYS A 154 6.78 -0.49 14.46
C CYS A 154 7.99 -1.13 13.77
N ALA A 155 8.39 -2.34 14.15
CA ALA A 155 9.48 -3.07 13.52
C ALA A 155 9.21 -3.28 12.02
N THR A 156 7.99 -3.67 11.62
CA THR A 156 7.65 -3.81 10.19
C THR A 156 7.74 -2.48 9.44
N LYS A 157 7.33 -1.36 10.06
CA LYS A 157 7.40 -0.03 9.43
C LYS A 157 8.82 0.55 9.39
N HIS A 158 9.68 0.23 10.37
CA HIS A 158 11.13 0.49 10.29
C HIS A 158 11.77 -0.33 9.16
N ALA A 159 11.37 -1.60 9.00
CA ALA A 159 11.82 -2.42 7.88
C ALA A 159 11.43 -1.79 6.53
N VAL A 160 10.20 -1.28 6.38
CA VAL A 160 9.77 -0.56 5.16
C VAL A 160 10.64 0.67 4.89
N GLN A 161 11.03 1.42 5.92
CA GLN A 161 11.95 2.57 5.76
C GLN A 161 13.33 2.12 5.29
N SER A 162 13.89 1.08 5.90
CA SER A 162 15.18 0.52 5.51
C SER A 162 15.14 -0.03 4.07
N LEU A 163 14.12 -0.82 3.73
CA LEU A 163 13.90 -1.33 2.38
C LEU A 163 13.77 -0.20 1.35
N THR A 164 13.05 0.89 1.69
CA THR A 164 12.94 2.04 0.80
C THR A 164 14.29 2.68 0.50
N LYS A 165 15.14 2.82 1.51
CA LYS A 165 16.51 3.34 1.33
C LYS A 165 17.35 2.40 0.47
N GLY A 166 17.32 1.08 0.76
CA GLY A 166 18.03 0.06 -0.01
C GLY A 166 17.60 0.06 -1.48
N MET A 167 16.29 -0.01 -1.73
CA MET A 167 15.74 0.05 -3.09
C MET A 167 16.19 1.31 -3.84
N ARG A 168 16.26 2.46 -3.17
CA ARG A 168 16.73 3.71 -3.78
C ARG A 168 18.18 3.63 -4.22
N LEU A 169 19.05 3.06 -3.39
CA LEU A 169 20.46 2.85 -3.72
C LEU A 169 20.63 1.88 -4.89
N ASP A 170 19.92 0.74 -4.84
CA ASP A 170 20.04 -0.32 -5.86
C ASP A 170 19.53 0.15 -7.23
N MET A 171 18.48 0.97 -7.25
CA MET A 171 17.77 1.36 -8.47
C MET A 171 18.16 2.72 -9.02
N LEU A 172 18.99 3.50 -8.30
CA LEU A 172 19.44 4.84 -8.72
C LEU A 172 20.07 4.82 -10.12
N LYS A 173 21.00 3.89 -10.37
CA LYS A 173 21.68 3.74 -11.66
C LYS A 173 20.76 3.40 -12.83
N HIS A 174 19.54 2.95 -12.54
CA HIS A 174 18.52 2.62 -13.54
C HIS A 174 17.49 3.75 -13.75
N GLY A 175 17.69 4.91 -13.13
CA GLY A 175 16.76 6.04 -13.25
C GLY A 175 15.42 5.86 -12.53
N ILE A 176 15.32 4.89 -11.60
CA ILE A 176 14.09 4.60 -10.85
C ILE A 176 14.05 5.41 -9.56
N LYS A 177 12.97 6.14 -9.36
CA LYS A 177 12.71 6.85 -8.11
C LYS A 177 12.12 5.92 -7.07
N VAL A 178 12.52 6.09 -5.80
CA VAL A 178 11.92 5.35 -4.68
C VAL A 178 11.67 6.31 -3.53
N SER A 179 10.42 6.42 -3.11
CA SER A 179 9.98 7.31 -2.04
C SER A 179 9.22 6.55 -0.95
N SER A 180 9.16 7.12 0.25
CA SER A 180 8.22 6.67 1.28
C SER A 180 7.34 7.82 1.73
N VAL A 181 6.06 7.53 1.94
CA VAL A 181 5.11 8.39 2.65
C VAL A 181 4.90 7.78 4.03
N SER A 182 5.05 8.58 5.08
CA SER A 182 5.01 8.13 6.48
C SER A 182 3.89 8.85 7.25
N PRO A 183 2.61 8.45 7.05
CA PRO A 183 1.51 9.11 7.71
C PRO A 183 1.56 8.95 9.23
N GLY A 184 0.95 9.91 9.94
CA GLY A 184 0.55 9.79 11.34
C GLY A 184 -0.70 8.95 11.50
N ALA A 185 -1.57 9.33 12.43
CA ALA A 185 -2.88 8.69 12.61
C ALA A 185 -3.83 9.12 11.47
N VAL A 186 -4.38 8.14 10.78
CA VAL A 186 -5.32 8.34 9.66
C VAL A 186 -6.61 7.62 9.99
N ASP A 187 -7.74 8.32 9.97
CA ASP A 187 -9.06 7.72 10.21
C ASP A 187 -9.48 6.89 8.99
N THR A 188 -9.42 5.57 9.14
CA THR A 188 -9.76 4.58 8.13
C THR A 188 -10.18 3.25 8.80
N GLU A 189 -10.53 2.24 8.02
CA GLU A 189 -10.75 0.87 8.53
C GLU A 189 -9.50 0.27 9.24
N PHE A 190 -8.34 0.92 9.18
CA PHE A 190 -7.10 0.41 9.77
C PHE A 190 -7.21 0.14 11.27
N SER A 191 -7.80 1.08 12.03
CA SER A 191 -8.00 0.91 13.46
C SER A 191 -8.99 -0.21 13.79
N LEU A 192 -10.04 -0.38 12.97
CA LEU A 192 -10.98 -1.48 13.12
C LEU A 192 -10.30 -2.84 12.90
N VAL A 193 -9.44 -2.95 11.89
CA VAL A 193 -8.64 -4.16 11.65
C VAL A 193 -7.66 -4.42 12.79
N ARG A 194 -7.00 -3.37 13.29
CA ARG A 194 -6.04 -3.46 14.40
C ARG A 194 -6.68 -4.04 15.66
N PHE A 195 -7.90 -3.64 15.96
CA PHE A 195 -8.63 -4.12 17.15
C PHE A 195 -9.60 -5.26 16.85
N LYS A 196 -9.38 -6.01 15.77
CA LYS A 196 -10.12 -7.24 15.44
C LYS A 196 -11.65 -7.02 15.39
N GLY A 197 -12.10 -5.86 14.96
CA GLY A 197 -13.51 -5.49 14.85
C GLY A 197 -14.09 -4.71 16.05
N ASP A 198 -13.31 -4.48 17.10
CA ASP A 198 -13.74 -3.65 18.24
C ASP A 198 -13.83 -2.18 17.84
N ALA A 199 -15.03 -1.73 17.46
CA ALA A 199 -15.29 -0.38 16.99
C ALA A 199 -15.11 0.68 18.08
N GLN A 200 -15.35 0.34 19.35
CA GLN A 200 -15.18 1.28 20.46
C GLN A 200 -13.69 1.59 20.69
N ARG A 201 -12.84 0.56 20.72
CA ARG A 201 -11.40 0.74 20.81
C ARG A 201 -10.83 1.44 19.58
N ALA A 202 -11.33 1.10 18.39
CA ALA A 202 -10.90 1.74 17.15
C ALA A 202 -11.15 3.26 17.16
N LYS A 203 -12.31 3.69 17.66
CA LYS A 203 -12.67 5.11 17.77
C LYS A 203 -11.82 5.86 18.78
N LYS A 204 -11.52 5.26 19.93
CA LYS A 204 -10.71 5.87 21.00
C LYS A 204 -9.28 6.20 20.58
N VAL A 205 -8.77 5.62 19.49
CA VAL A 205 -7.42 5.93 18.99
C VAL A 205 -7.27 7.42 18.64
N TYR A 206 -8.36 8.07 18.31
CA TYR A 206 -8.38 9.47 17.84
C TYR A 206 -8.81 10.46 18.93
N ASP A 207 -8.99 10.01 20.17
CA ASP A 207 -9.39 10.90 21.27
C ASP A 207 -8.31 11.96 21.54
N GLY A 208 -8.73 13.22 21.60
CA GLY A 208 -7.86 14.34 21.93
C GLY A 208 -7.12 15.01 20.77
N PHE A 209 -7.28 14.53 19.53
CA PHE A 209 -6.73 15.20 18.35
C PHE A 209 -7.56 14.93 17.08
N THR A 210 -7.37 15.75 16.05
CA THR A 210 -7.99 15.54 14.75
C THR A 210 -7.06 14.66 13.89
N PRO A 211 -7.47 13.42 13.52
CA PRO A 211 -6.66 12.57 12.65
C PRO A 211 -6.64 13.10 11.22
N LEU A 212 -5.63 12.68 10.46
CA LEU A 212 -5.68 12.79 9.01
C LEU A 212 -6.82 11.92 8.45
N ASN A 213 -7.32 12.28 7.28
CA ASN A 213 -8.17 11.41 6.49
C ASN A 213 -7.39 10.74 5.34
N ALA A 214 -7.98 9.75 4.70
CA ALA A 214 -7.32 9.03 3.61
C ALA A 214 -6.96 9.93 2.41
N LYS A 215 -7.72 10.99 2.17
CA LYS A 215 -7.49 11.93 1.07
C LYS A 215 -6.23 12.77 1.31
N ASP A 216 -5.96 13.21 2.54
CA ASP A 216 -4.75 13.97 2.87
C ASP A 216 -3.48 13.18 2.51
N VAL A 217 -3.50 11.86 2.79
CA VAL A 217 -2.39 10.98 2.43
C VAL A 217 -2.33 10.74 0.93
N ALA A 218 -3.47 10.58 0.26
CA ALA A 218 -3.53 10.42 -1.19
C ALA A 218 -2.99 11.67 -1.92
N GLU A 219 -3.27 12.88 -1.42
CA GLU A 219 -2.71 14.13 -1.94
C GLU A 219 -1.18 14.17 -1.79
N THR A 220 -0.67 13.72 -0.64
CA THR A 220 0.78 13.58 -0.43
C THR A 220 1.39 12.57 -1.41
N ILE A 221 0.73 11.44 -1.66
CA ILE A 221 1.18 10.44 -2.65
C ILE A 221 1.20 11.08 -4.05
N LEU A 222 0.13 11.77 -4.45
CA LEU A 222 0.06 12.43 -5.75
C LEU A 222 1.18 13.46 -5.93
N PHE A 223 1.50 14.22 -4.88
CA PHE A 223 2.60 15.19 -4.90
C PHE A 223 3.95 14.54 -5.18
N THR A 224 4.15 13.27 -4.80
CA THR A 224 5.43 12.56 -5.02
C THR A 224 5.57 12.00 -6.43
N VAL A 225 4.51 11.77 -7.21
CA VAL A 225 4.52 11.05 -8.50
C VAL A 225 4.27 11.96 -9.69
#